data_14d6de0dc170ffe59f5bd516cfaa86a8
#
_entry.id   14d6de0dc170ffe59f5bd516cfaa86a8
#
_cell.length_a   1.000
_cell.length_b   1.000
_cell.length_c   1.000
_cell.angle_alpha   90.00
_cell.angle_beta   90.00
_cell.angle_gamma   90.00
#
_symmetry.space_group_name_H-M   'P 1'
#
loop_
_entity.id
_entity.type
_entity.pdbx_description
1 polymer ?
#
loop_
_entity_poly.entity_id
_entity_poly.type
_entity_poly.pdbx_seq_one_letter_code
_entity_poly.pdbx_strand_id
1 'polypeptide(L)'
;MAGADRPRLTSRRGFLLAGAAAVAAGTYGVTGLLQHEPKDTSTAKDVPASQASREITFPLTATCYLAQSSLPPVATLARYDLVVIDHEWPHRVPLDYFIQLRAANPRLRLLAYVNLVDSLSRLGTARNWPDSYALWQFRTPSSSRFPRAWLAHTAAGVLVHEYLDLVMTNLTDVCPSVGGQRFVEYAADWVTGRVWPAGIWDGIYLDAWGDTLWTVDQSQWDITGTGHDVPNAKIYGPGNPLDRGLTSGERTMRSRMPDAILVANGTRTLHAGLLDGLVWESFADPLVHRDPVFDLRGYVTAGAAAAHRRPGVSLTISSRRAPAGSADDYRRARFALAATLMQNGFWAPMGDDYGQPMYYDEMDGAGLGRGYLGHALEPDPPLSVITAATDDGTGSPAPYVYRRDFEHGIALVNVGHTAQHVALRRTYRHLSGITDRLVNNGTAVDLVTIPAQDGVVLLGPPSSP
;
A
#
# COMPACT_ATOMS: atom_id res chain seq x y z
N MET A 1 -4.62 3.46 45.20
CA MET A 1 -5.57 3.39 44.10
C MET A 1 -5.33 4.61 43.24
N ALA A 2 -4.56 4.49 42.17
CA ALA A 2 -4.27 5.56 41.23
C ALA A 2 -4.81 5.11 39.87
N GLY A 3 -5.85 5.83 39.40
CA GLY A 3 -6.49 5.62 38.13
C GLY A 3 -5.51 5.99 37.02
N ALA A 4 -5.21 5.05 36.12
CA ALA A 4 -4.44 5.30 34.91
C ALA A 4 -5.31 6.04 33.92
N ASP A 5 -5.00 7.31 33.72
CA ASP A 5 -5.60 8.18 32.70
C ASP A 5 -5.16 7.69 31.31
N ARG A 6 -6.11 7.17 30.52
CA ARG A 6 -5.86 6.77 29.13
C ARG A 6 -5.81 8.03 28.28
N PRO A 7 -4.74 8.30 27.54
CA PRO A 7 -4.68 9.49 26.68
C PRO A 7 -5.68 9.36 25.51
N ARG A 8 -6.50 10.38 25.35
CA ARG A 8 -7.49 10.53 24.28
C ARG A 8 -6.79 10.62 22.92
N LEU A 9 -7.12 9.71 22.00
CA LEU A 9 -6.65 9.64 20.63
C LEU A 9 -7.30 10.74 19.76
N THR A 10 -6.89 11.99 19.88
CA THR A 10 -7.47 13.11 19.14
C THR A 10 -6.73 13.50 17.85
N SER A 11 -5.60 12.84 17.51
CA SER A 11 -4.77 13.26 16.36
C SER A 11 -4.86 12.36 15.11
N ARG A 12 -5.50 11.19 15.17
CA ARG A 12 -5.67 10.30 14.01
C ARG A 12 -6.81 10.69 13.07
N ARG A 13 -7.79 11.47 13.54
CA ARG A 13 -8.96 11.86 12.75
C ARG A 13 -8.67 12.77 11.55
N GLY A 14 -7.59 13.53 11.58
CA GLY A 14 -7.26 14.46 10.48
C GLY A 14 -6.59 13.80 9.27
N PHE A 15 -5.99 12.63 9.44
CA PHE A 15 -5.16 12.01 8.40
C PHE A 15 -5.94 11.09 7.47
N LEU A 16 -6.81 10.27 8.03
CA LEU A 16 -7.69 9.39 7.27
C LEU A 16 -8.71 10.18 6.44
N LEU A 17 -9.03 11.43 6.83
CA LEU A 17 -9.93 12.32 6.08
C LEU A 17 -9.43 12.69 4.67
N ALA A 18 -8.12 12.73 4.42
CA ALA A 18 -7.59 13.11 3.11
C ALA A 18 -7.70 11.97 2.08
N GLY A 19 -7.48 10.72 2.49
CA GLY A 19 -7.54 9.57 1.59
C GLY A 19 -8.96 9.23 1.13
N ALA A 20 -9.94 9.19 2.05
CA ALA A 20 -11.33 8.89 1.70
C ALA A 20 -12.07 10.09 1.07
N ALA A 21 -11.68 11.34 1.38
CA ALA A 21 -12.23 12.50 0.70
C ALA A 21 -11.91 12.50 -0.81
N ALA A 22 -10.77 11.94 -1.24
CA ALA A 22 -10.44 11.79 -2.64
C ALA A 22 -11.37 10.79 -3.35
N VAL A 23 -11.76 9.71 -2.69
CA VAL A 23 -12.73 8.74 -3.23
C VAL A 23 -14.15 9.33 -3.22
N ALA A 24 -14.52 10.09 -2.20
CA ALA A 24 -15.84 10.74 -2.10
C ALA A 24 -15.99 11.99 -2.99
N ALA A 25 -14.93 12.81 -3.14
CA ALA A 25 -14.97 14.04 -3.97
C ALA A 25 -14.99 13.73 -5.48
N GLY A 26 -14.48 12.58 -5.92
CA GLY A 26 -14.58 12.13 -7.32
C GLY A 26 -15.99 11.88 -7.83
N THR A 27 -17.00 11.84 -6.96
CA THR A 27 -18.40 11.59 -7.35
C THR A 27 -19.18 12.85 -7.79
N TYR A 28 -18.63 14.05 -7.64
CA TYR A 28 -19.38 15.30 -7.85
C TYR A 28 -19.05 16.09 -9.12
N GLY A 29 -18.20 15.61 -10.03
CA GLY A 29 -17.70 16.44 -11.13
C GLY A 29 -17.69 15.82 -12.52
N VAL A 30 -18.63 14.95 -12.92
CA VAL A 30 -18.65 14.44 -14.31
C VAL A 30 -20.03 14.56 -14.94
N THR A 31 -20.42 15.78 -15.29
CA THR A 31 -21.34 16.04 -16.38
C THR A 31 -20.50 16.54 -17.56
N GLY A 32 -20.19 15.66 -18.46
CA GLY A 32 -19.61 16.03 -19.76
C GLY A 32 -18.23 15.43 -20.05
N LEU A 33 -18.16 14.14 -20.33
CA LEU A 33 -17.04 13.58 -21.06
C LEU A 33 -17.48 12.39 -21.91
N LEU A 34 -17.46 12.68 -23.23
CA LEU A 34 -17.12 11.83 -24.37
C LEU A 34 -18.01 10.60 -24.64
N GLN A 35 -18.93 10.83 -25.55
CA GLN A 35 -19.33 9.84 -26.53
C GLN A 35 -18.13 9.54 -27.43
N HIS A 36 -17.24 8.65 -27.00
CA HIS A 36 -16.37 7.92 -27.91
C HIS A 36 -16.68 6.45 -27.64
N GLU A 37 -17.40 5.82 -28.57
CA GLU A 37 -17.39 4.38 -28.68
C GLU A 37 -15.98 4.00 -29.15
N PRO A 38 -15.14 3.34 -28.36
CA PRO A 38 -13.87 2.86 -28.88
C PRO A 38 -14.17 1.72 -29.88
N LYS A 39 -13.79 1.89 -31.12
CA LYS A 39 -13.59 0.79 -32.04
C LYS A 39 -12.27 0.10 -31.66
N ASP A 40 -12.19 -0.39 -30.43
CA ASP A 40 -11.03 -1.16 -30.03
C ASP A 40 -11.31 -2.63 -30.32
N THR A 41 -10.52 -3.21 -31.22
CA THR A 41 -10.56 -4.63 -31.56
C THR A 41 -9.68 -5.48 -30.68
N SER A 42 -8.93 -4.85 -29.75
CA SER A 42 -8.06 -5.56 -28.81
C SER A 42 -8.89 -6.27 -27.74
N THR A 43 -8.39 -7.41 -27.28
CA THR A 43 -8.99 -8.20 -26.20
C THR A 43 -8.07 -8.23 -24.98
N ALA A 44 -8.59 -8.59 -23.81
CA ALA A 44 -7.77 -8.73 -22.61
C ALA A 44 -6.57 -9.69 -22.79
N LYS A 45 -6.66 -10.63 -23.74
CA LYS A 45 -5.55 -11.56 -24.07
C LYS A 45 -4.42 -10.87 -24.82
N ASP A 46 -4.66 -9.70 -25.42
CA ASP A 46 -3.65 -8.93 -26.14
C ASP A 46 -2.77 -8.10 -25.17
N VAL A 47 -3.17 -7.96 -23.90
CA VAL A 47 -2.35 -7.29 -22.88
C VAL A 47 -1.26 -8.27 -22.41
N PRO A 48 0.04 -7.96 -22.63
CA PRO A 48 1.12 -8.85 -22.20
C PRO A 48 1.14 -9.04 -20.68
N ALA A 49 1.43 -10.25 -20.22
CA ALA A 49 1.71 -10.50 -18.82
C ALA A 49 2.97 -9.76 -18.34
N SER A 50 3.04 -9.45 -17.06
CA SER A 50 4.24 -8.86 -16.47
C SER A 50 5.44 -9.81 -16.61
N GLN A 51 6.57 -9.24 -17.04
CA GLN A 51 7.87 -9.92 -17.10
C GLN A 51 8.69 -9.65 -15.82
N ALA A 52 8.03 -9.39 -14.69
CA ALA A 52 8.69 -9.18 -13.42
C ALA A 52 9.58 -10.37 -13.09
N SER A 53 10.90 -10.15 -13.08
CA SER A 53 11.87 -11.19 -12.76
C SER A 53 11.89 -11.49 -11.26
N ARG A 54 12.43 -12.63 -10.88
CA ARG A 54 12.73 -12.93 -9.47
C ARG A 54 13.94 -12.12 -8.96
N GLU A 55 14.75 -11.61 -9.85
CA GLU A 55 15.87 -10.73 -9.50
C GLU A 55 15.36 -9.33 -9.23
N ILE A 56 15.55 -8.89 -7.98
CA ILE A 56 15.09 -7.61 -7.48
C ILE A 56 16.27 -6.64 -7.45
N THR A 57 16.17 -5.53 -8.16
CA THR A 57 17.11 -4.40 -8.10
C THR A 57 16.45 -3.20 -7.44
N PHE A 58 17.20 -2.45 -6.65
CA PHE A 58 16.71 -1.38 -5.79
C PHE A 58 17.05 0.03 -6.32
N PRO A 59 16.26 1.05 -5.94
CA PRO A 59 15.02 0.97 -5.16
C PRO A 59 13.86 0.37 -5.95
N LEU A 60 12.87 -0.19 -5.23
CA LEU A 60 11.58 -0.57 -5.78
C LEU A 60 10.59 0.55 -5.51
N THR A 61 9.90 1.01 -6.54
CA THR A 61 8.98 2.13 -6.45
C THR A 61 7.55 1.73 -6.80
N ALA A 62 6.58 2.38 -6.15
CA ALA A 62 5.17 2.15 -6.41
C ALA A 62 4.38 3.46 -6.45
N THR A 63 3.17 3.38 -6.96
CA THR A 63 2.14 4.41 -6.79
C THR A 63 0.78 3.76 -6.59
N CYS A 64 0.01 4.30 -5.63
CA CYS A 64 -1.41 4.04 -5.49
C CYS A 64 -2.15 5.22 -6.14
N TYR A 65 -2.71 5.00 -7.34
CA TYR A 65 -3.42 6.04 -8.07
C TYR A 65 -4.92 5.72 -8.07
N LEU A 66 -5.66 6.37 -7.19
CA LEU A 66 -7.08 6.11 -6.97
C LEU A 66 -7.98 7.26 -7.46
N ALA A 67 -7.44 8.23 -8.21
CA ALA A 67 -8.26 9.25 -8.85
C ALA A 67 -9.25 8.63 -9.83
N GLN A 68 -10.46 9.20 -9.87
CA GLN A 68 -11.57 8.65 -10.65
C GLN A 68 -11.83 9.38 -11.98
N SER A 69 -11.14 10.49 -12.23
CA SER A 69 -11.39 11.32 -13.41
C SER A 69 -10.72 10.81 -14.68
N SER A 70 -9.44 10.43 -14.60
CA SER A 70 -8.65 9.92 -15.73
C SER A 70 -7.44 9.18 -15.22
N LEU A 71 -6.87 8.26 -16.02
CA LEU A 71 -5.54 7.74 -15.77
C LEU A 71 -4.47 8.75 -16.25
N PRO A 72 -3.31 8.80 -15.59
CA PRO A 72 -2.18 9.59 -16.07
C PRO A 72 -1.66 9.09 -17.42
N PRO A 73 -0.85 9.87 -18.15
CA PRO A 73 -0.16 9.37 -19.32
C PRO A 73 0.64 8.09 -19.02
N VAL A 74 0.69 7.16 -19.98
CA VAL A 74 1.41 5.88 -19.86
C VAL A 74 2.83 6.07 -19.33
N ALA A 75 3.58 7.05 -19.86
CA ALA A 75 4.95 7.33 -19.43
C ALA A 75 5.07 7.68 -17.95
N THR A 76 4.02 8.23 -17.34
CA THR A 76 4.00 8.55 -15.90
C THR A 76 3.90 7.27 -15.05
N LEU A 77 2.95 6.39 -15.35
CA LEU A 77 2.79 5.15 -14.60
C LEU A 77 3.92 4.13 -14.90
N ALA A 78 4.45 4.14 -16.12
CA ALA A 78 5.55 3.26 -16.51
C ALA A 78 6.87 3.50 -15.74
N ARG A 79 6.98 4.59 -14.99
CA ARG A 79 8.16 4.87 -14.12
C ARG A 79 8.23 3.96 -12.90
N TYR A 80 7.09 3.43 -12.45
CA TYR A 80 7.00 2.64 -11.23
C TYR A 80 7.17 1.14 -11.49
N ASP A 81 7.61 0.41 -10.47
CA ASP A 81 7.72 -1.05 -10.51
C ASP A 81 6.40 -1.73 -10.14
N LEU A 82 5.56 -1.03 -9.34
CA LEU A 82 4.24 -1.48 -8.95
C LEU A 82 3.24 -0.32 -9.02
N VAL A 83 2.09 -0.57 -9.62
CA VAL A 83 1.00 0.41 -9.73
C VAL A 83 -0.29 -0.21 -9.20
N VAL A 84 -0.95 0.49 -8.29
CA VAL A 84 -2.29 0.15 -7.80
C VAL A 84 -3.28 1.14 -8.39
N ILE A 85 -4.31 0.67 -9.09
CA ILE A 85 -5.41 1.47 -9.64
C ILE A 85 -6.75 0.79 -9.36
N ASP A 86 -7.82 1.57 -9.40
CA ASP A 86 -9.17 1.06 -9.20
C ASP A 86 -9.51 -0.02 -10.23
N HIS A 87 -10.20 -1.08 -9.79
CA HIS A 87 -10.57 -2.23 -10.60
C HIS A 87 -11.53 -1.90 -11.76
N GLU A 88 -12.19 -0.75 -11.74
CA GLU A 88 -13.12 -0.32 -12.79
C GLU A 88 -12.43 0.28 -14.04
N TRP A 89 -11.12 0.54 -14.00
CA TRP A 89 -10.42 1.16 -15.12
C TRP A 89 -10.49 0.38 -16.44
N PRO A 90 -10.52 -0.97 -16.48
CA PRO A 90 -10.70 -1.71 -17.75
C PRO A 90 -12.00 -1.39 -18.49
N HIS A 91 -13.03 -0.91 -17.78
CA HIS A 91 -14.30 -0.48 -18.37
C HIS A 91 -14.32 1.00 -18.81
N ARG A 92 -13.28 1.77 -18.46
CA ARG A 92 -13.25 3.23 -18.57
C ARG A 92 -12.22 3.75 -19.55
N VAL A 93 -11.19 2.95 -19.84
CA VAL A 93 -10.15 3.27 -20.85
C VAL A 93 -9.99 2.12 -21.82
N PRO A 94 -9.53 2.37 -23.05
CA PRO A 94 -9.22 1.32 -24.02
C PRO A 94 -8.15 0.36 -23.49
N LEU A 95 -8.24 -0.92 -23.82
CA LEU A 95 -7.21 -1.91 -23.45
C LEU A 95 -5.83 -1.57 -24.00
N ASP A 96 -5.77 -0.83 -25.11
CA ASP A 96 -4.53 -0.32 -25.70
C ASP A 96 -3.69 0.50 -24.70
N TYR A 97 -4.33 1.21 -23.76
CA TYR A 97 -3.60 1.88 -22.67
C TYR A 97 -2.74 0.89 -21.86
N PHE A 98 -3.28 -0.26 -21.51
CA PHE A 98 -2.56 -1.28 -20.73
C PHE A 98 -1.52 -2.02 -21.57
N ILE A 99 -1.78 -2.23 -22.86
CA ILE A 99 -0.80 -2.76 -23.80
C ILE A 99 0.40 -1.83 -23.90
N GLN A 100 0.18 -0.53 -24.09
CA GLN A 100 1.24 0.48 -24.13
C GLN A 100 1.98 0.59 -22.78
N LEU A 101 1.27 0.49 -21.66
CA LEU A 101 1.87 0.51 -20.33
C LEU A 101 2.83 -0.67 -20.13
N ARG A 102 2.44 -1.87 -20.55
CA ARG A 102 3.29 -3.07 -20.52
C ARG A 102 4.47 -2.98 -21.50
N ALA A 103 4.25 -2.40 -22.69
CA ALA A 103 5.33 -2.17 -23.64
C ALA A 103 6.39 -1.18 -23.10
N ALA A 104 5.93 -0.10 -22.42
CA ALA A 104 6.82 0.88 -21.82
C ALA A 104 7.55 0.35 -20.56
N ASN A 105 6.93 -0.56 -19.81
CA ASN A 105 7.51 -1.22 -18.66
C ASN A 105 7.07 -2.68 -18.54
N PRO A 106 7.76 -3.64 -19.21
CA PRO A 106 7.40 -5.05 -19.13
C PRO A 106 7.50 -5.67 -17.72
N ARG A 107 8.25 -5.06 -16.81
CA ARG A 107 8.42 -5.54 -15.43
C ARG A 107 7.40 -4.95 -14.44
N LEU A 108 6.60 -3.98 -14.87
CA LEU A 108 5.58 -3.35 -14.02
C LEU A 108 4.59 -4.38 -13.51
N ARG A 109 4.28 -4.30 -12.21
CA ARG A 109 3.21 -5.05 -11.57
C ARG A 109 1.99 -4.15 -11.45
N LEU A 110 0.85 -4.62 -11.94
CA LEU A 110 -0.41 -3.88 -11.91
C LEU A 110 -1.41 -4.58 -11.00
N LEU A 111 -1.81 -3.93 -9.92
CA LEU A 111 -2.76 -4.46 -8.95
C LEU A 111 -4.10 -3.73 -9.05
N ALA A 112 -5.19 -4.50 -9.01
CA ALA A 112 -6.54 -3.96 -8.88
C ALA A 112 -6.80 -3.56 -7.43
N TYR A 113 -7.10 -2.29 -7.17
CA TYR A 113 -7.63 -1.85 -5.88
C TYR A 113 -9.07 -2.32 -5.71
N VAL A 114 -9.34 -2.97 -4.59
CA VAL A 114 -10.65 -3.51 -4.23
C VAL A 114 -10.92 -3.25 -2.75
N ASN A 115 -12.07 -2.66 -2.43
CA ASN A 115 -12.58 -2.57 -1.07
C ASN A 115 -13.82 -3.46 -0.93
N LEU A 116 -13.75 -4.44 -0.01
CA LEU A 116 -14.82 -5.38 0.30
C LEU A 116 -15.37 -5.19 1.71
N VAL A 117 -14.70 -4.37 2.52
CA VAL A 117 -15.00 -4.19 3.94
C VAL A 117 -16.15 -3.21 4.13
N ASP A 118 -16.16 -2.14 3.35
CA ASP A 118 -17.18 -1.11 3.46
C ASP A 118 -17.56 -0.53 2.08
N SER A 119 -18.65 0.18 2.03
CA SER A 119 -19.13 0.86 0.84
C SER A 119 -19.86 2.15 1.18
N LEU A 120 -19.82 3.07 0.23
CA LEU A 120 -20.67 4.25 0.24
C LEU A 120 -22.15 3.85 0.25
N SER A 121 -22.99 4.63 0.91
CA SER A 121 -24.43 4.46 0.90
C SER A 121 -25.06 4.60 -0.49
N ARG A 122 -24.29 5.10 -1.46
CA ARG A 122 -24.74 5.35 -2.82
C ARG A 122 -23.56 5.19 -3.81
N LEU A 123 -23.77 4.41 -4.87
CA LEU A 123 -22.86 4.35 -6.01
C LEU A 123 -23.27 5.38 -7.09
N GLY A 124 -22.31 5.79 -7.93
CA GLY A 124 -22.51 6.63 -9.10
C GLY A 124 -23.43 5.98 -10.15
N THR A 125 -23.04 5.96 -11.42
CA THR A 125 -23.81 5.31 -12.49
C THR A 125 -23.25 3.93 -12.82
N ALA A 126 -24.14 2.95 -13.08
CA ALA A 126 -23.71 1.60 -13.45
C ALA A 126 -22.81 1.55 -14.69
N ARG A 127 -22.94 2.54 -15.59
CA ARG A 127 -22.10 2.66 -16.78
C ARG A 127 -20.62 2.83 -16.45
N ASN A 128 -20.32 3.59 -15.40
CA ASN A 128 -18.93 3.91 -15.00
C ASN A 128 -18.39 2.94 -13.93
N TRP A 129 -19.28 2.17 -13.30
CA TRP A 129 -18.98 1.32 -12.15
C TRP A 129 -19.65 -0.05 -12.25
N PRO A 130 -19.49 -0.78 -13.39
CA PRO A 130 -20.27 -2.00 -13.61
C PRO A 130 -19.90 -3.13 -12.64
N ASP A 131 -18.66 -3.21 -12.21
CA ASP A 131 -18.21 -4.26 -11.31
C ASP A 131 -18.62 -3.98 -9.87
N SER A 132 -18.50 -2.73 -9.41
CA SER A 132 -18.99 -2.30 -8.11
C SER A 132 -20.52 -2.45 -7.99
N TYR A 133 -21.25 -2.18 -9.08
CA TYR A 133 -22.69 -2.45 -9.11
C TYR A 133 -23.03 -3.92 -8.99
N ALA A 134 -22.22 -4.80 -9.58
CA ALA A 134 -22.41 -6.23 -9.43
C ALA A 134 -22.11 -6.70 -8.02
N LEU A 135 -21.10 -6.14 -7.36
CA LEU A 135 -20.77 -6.43 -5.96
C LEU A 135 -21.88 -5.96 -5.02
N TRP A 136 -22.16 -4.65 -5.03
CA TRP A 136 -23.01 -4.00 -4.04
C TRP A 136 -24.50 -4.08 -4.36
N GLN A 137 -24.91 -4.45 -5.58
CA GLN A 137 -26.29 -4.65 -6.03
C GLN A 137 -27.23 -3.47 -5.72
N PHE A 138 -26.71 -2.24 -5.59
CA PHE A 138 -27.52 -1.06 -5.35
C PHE A 138 -27.00 0.19 -6.04
N ARG A 139 -27.92 1.12 -6.33
CA ARG A 139 -27.63 2.49 -6.78
C ARG A 139 -27.81 3.49 -5.64
N THR A 140 -28.87 3.28 -4.89
CA THR A 140 -29.26 4.08 -3.74
C THR A 140 -29.79 3.11 -2.67
N PRO A 141 -29.81 3.50 -1.41
CA PRO A 141 -30.37 2.65 -0.34
C PRO A 141 -31.78 2.16 -0.62
N SER A 142 -32.63 2.99 -1.25
CA SER A 142 -34.01 2.65 -1.61
C SER A 142 -34.13 1.65 -2.77
N SER A 143 -33.10 1.46 -3.58
CA SER A 143 -33.08 0.52 -4.73
C SER A 143 -32.13 -0.64 -4.52
N SER A 144 -31.61 -0.82 -3.30
CA SER A 144 -30.64 -1.87 -2.98
C SER A 144 -31.28 -3.24 -3.04
N ARG A 145 -30.60 -4.18 -3.69
CA ARG A 145 -30.83 -5.63 -3.61
C ARG A 145 -29.79 -6.32 -2.73
N PHE A 146 -28.83 -5.56 -2.21
CA PHE A 146 -27.78 -6.11 -1.35
C PHE A 146 -28.42 -6.65 -0.07
N PRO A 147 -28.14 -7.89 0.33
CA PRO A 147 -28.75 -8.50 1.49
C PRO A 147 -28.42 -7.71 2.77
N ARG A 148 -29.42 -7.25 3.49
CA ARG A 148 -29.24 -6.54 4.76
C ARG A 148 -28.46 -7.38 5.78
N ALA A 149 -28.63 -8.69 5.76
CA ALA A 149 -27.93 -9.64 6.63
C ALA A 149 -26.40 -9.64 6.41
N TRP A 150 -25.92 -9.09 5.28
CA TRP A 150 -24.51 -8.95 4.97
C TRP A 150 -23.93 -7.59 5.38
N LEU A 151 -24.78 -6.65 5.78
CA LEU A 151 -24.32 -5.38 6.37
C LEU A 151 -24.07 -5.57 7.86
N ALA A 152 -22.99 -4.99 8.37
CA ALA A 152 -22.74 -4.95 9.80
C ALA A 152 -23.77 -4.05 10.49
N HIS A 153 -24.45 -4.56 11.49
CA HIS A 153 -25.46 -3.84 12.26
C HIS A 153 -25.58 -4.36 13.68
N THR A 154 -26.01 -3.51 14.60
CA THR A 154 -26.30 -3.92 15.96
C THR A 154 -27.60 -4.71 16.02
N ALA A 155 -27.86 -5.40 17.14
CA ALA A 155 -29.14 -6.08 17.42
C ALA A 155 -30.34 -5.13 17.32
N ALA A 156 -30.14 -3.84 17.58
CA ALA A 156 -31.17 -2.79 17.40
C ALA A 156 -31.32 -2.35 15.92
N GLY A 157 -30.55 -2.89 15.01
CA GLY A 157 -30.59 -2.57 13.57
C GLY A 157 -29.86 -1.30 13.17
N VAL A 158 -29.02 -0.73 14.05
CA VAL A 158 -28.15 0.42 13.73
C VAL A 158 -26.99 -0.08 12.86
N LEU A 159 -26.76 0.55 11.70
CA LEU A 159 -25.64 0.20 10.84
C LEU A 159 -24.31 0.53 11.52
N VAL A 160 -23.31 -0.28 11.25
CA VAL A 160 -21.94 -0.10 11.72
C VAL A 160 -21.11 0.53 10.60
N HIS A 161 -20.31 1.52 10.94
CA HIS A 161 -19.42 2.18 10.00
C HIS A 161 -17.96 1.90 10.40
N GLU A 162 -17.15 1.55 9.42
CA GLU A 162 -15.72 1.37 9.61
C GLU A 162 -15.00 2.70 9.46
N TYR A 163 -15.35 3.48 8.43
CA TYR A 163 -14.71 4.74 8.13
C TYR A 163 -15.75 5.80 7.72
N LEU A 164 -15.80 6.92 8.46
CA LEU A 164 -16.77 8.00 8.24
C LEU A 164 -18.21 7.46 8.17
N ASP A 165 -18.86 7.65 7.02
CA ASP A 165 -20.21 7.20 6.70
C ASP A 165 -20.25 5.97 5.77
N LEU A 166 -19.11 5.27 5.63
CA LEU A 166 -19.01 4.03 4.86
C LEU A 166 -19.61 2.88 5.67
N VAL A 167 -20.66 2.27 5.12
CA VAL A 167 -21.35 1.16 5.78
C VAL A 167 -20.52 -0.11 5.71
N MET A 168 -20.18 -0.68 6.86
CA MET A 168 -19.37 -1.88 6.96
C MET A 168 -20.16 -3.13 6.58
N THR A 169 -19.48 -4.10 6.01
CA THR A 169 -20.02 -5.43 5.71
C THR A 169 -19.65 -6.45 6.79
N ASN A 170 -20.40 -7.54 6.85
CA ASN A 170 -20.11 -8.64 7.75
C ASN A 170 -19.24 -9.71 7.06
N LEU A 171 -17.93 -9.55 7.16
CA LEU A 171 -16.93 -10.49 6.61
C LEU A 171 -16.58 -11.63 7.58
N THR A 172 -17.29 -11.78 8.70
CA THR A 172 -17.02 -12.84 9.67
C THR A 172 -17.41 -14.21 9.12
N ASP A 173 -16.78 -15.27 9.64
CA ASP A 173 -17.11 -16.67 9.30
C ASP A 173 -18.48 -17.13 9.83
N VAL A 174 -19.12 -16.33 10.67
CA VAL A 174 -20.46 -16.54 11.21
C VAL A 174 -21.51 -15.60 10.62
N CYS A 175 -21.15 -14.83 9.60
CA CYS A 175 -22.07 -14.00 8.83
C CYS A 175 -23.27 -14.83 8.35
N PRO A 176 -24.53 -14.33 8.45
CA PRO A 176 -25.68 -15.04 7.95
C PRO A 176 -25.54 -15.42 6.48
N SER A 177 -25.91 -16.66 6.14
CA SER A 177 -25.92 -17.12 4.76
C SER A 177 -27.17 -16.61 4.03
N VAL A 178 -26.96 -16.07 2.82
CA VAL A 178 -28.04 -15.67 1.91
C VAL A 178 -27.80 -16.35 0.56
N GLY A 179 -28.81 -17.08 0.08
CA GLY A 179 -28.66 -17.85 -1.16
C GLY A 179 -27.60 -18.95 -1.10
N GLY A 180 -27.28 -19.42 0.09
CA GLY A 180 -26.28 -20.48 0.30
C GLY A 180 -24.84 -19.97 0.50
N GLN A 181 -24.61 -18.67 0.47
CA GLN A 181 -23.28 -18.04 0.63
C GLN A 181 -23.28 -17.04 1.80
N ARG A 182 -22.16 -16.91 2.49
CA ARG A 182 -21.83 -15.74 3.32
C ARG A 182 -21.25 -14.63 2.47
N PHE A 183 -21.23 -13.40 3.01
CA PHE A 183 -20.73 -12.28 2.23
C PHE A 183 -19.27 -12.47 1.80
N VAL A 184 -18.39 -12.99 2.64
CA VAL A 184 -16.98 -13.21 2.30
C VAL A 184 -16.81 -14.19 1.13
N GLU A 185 -17.67 -15.21 1.04
CA GLU A 185 -17.67 -16.19 -0.06
C GLU A 185 -18.14 -15.52 -1.36
N TYR A 186 -19.23 -14.77 -1.30
CA TYR A 186 -19.74 -13.99 -2.42
C TYR A 186 -18.72 -12.94 -2.92
N ALA A 187 -18.06 -12.23 -2.01
CA ALA A 187 -17.04 -11.24 -2.33
C ALA A 187 -15.81 -11.88 -3.01
N ALA A 188 -15.35 -13.02 -2.52
CA ALA A 188 -14.27 -13.79 -3.16
C ALA A 188 -14.66 -14.31 -4.54
N ASP A 189 -15.90 -14.76 -4.72
CA ASP A 189 -16.44 -15.15 -6.03
C ASP A 189 -16.49 -13.96 -6.99
N TRP A 190 -16.88 -12.79 -6.50
CA TRP A 190 -16.89 -11.57 -7.30
C TRP A 190 -15.47 -11.15 -7.73
N VAL A 191 -14.48 -11.15 -6.83
CA VAL A 191 -13.09 -10.85 -7.18
C VAL A 191 -12.58 -11.78 -8.28
N THR A 192 -12.77 -13.10 -8.07
CA THR A 192 -12.21 -14.12 -8.95
C THR A 192 -12.98 -14.29 -10.26
N GLY A 193 -14.28 -14.02 -10.25
CA GLY A 193 -15.16 -14.20 -11.41
C GLY A 193 -15.45 -12.94 -12.21
N ARG A 194 -15.11 -11.76 -11.66
CA ARG A 194 -15.43 -10.51 -12.32
C ARG A 194 -14.23 -9.55 -12.45
N VAL A 195 -13.47 -9.29 -11.39
CA VAL A 195 -12.32 -8.39 -11.45
C VAL A 195 -11.13 -9.06 -12.16
N TRP A 196 -10.77 -10.25 -11.70
CA TRP A 196 -9.61 -10.99 -12.23
C TRP A 196 -9.69 -11.30 -13.73
N PRO A 197 -10.85 -11.71 -14.30
CA PRO A 197 -10.96 -12.04 -15.72
C PRO A 197 -10.74 -10.89 -16.69
N ALA A 198 -10.60 -9.64 -16.22
CA ALA A 198 -10.18 -8.52 -17.06
C ALA A 198 -8.82 -8.76 -17.74
N GLY A 199 -8.00 -9.69 -17.20
CA GLY A 199 -6.78 -10.20 -17.85
C GLY A 199 -5.62 -9.23 -17.92
N ILE A 200 -5.73 -8.07 -17.26
CA ILE A 200 -4.67 -7.04 -17.22
C ILE A 200 -3.90 -7.02 -15.89
N TRP A 201 -4.45 -7.66 -14.86
CA TRP A 201 -3.95 -7.60 -13.49
C TRP A 201 -2.85 -8.64 -13.22
N ASP A 202 -1.85 -8.26 -12.44
CA ASP A 202 -0.91 -9.18 -11.82
C ASP A 202 -1.35 -9.58 -10.42
N GLY A 203 -2.33 -8.86 -9.85
CA GLY A 203 -2.84 -9.16 -8.53
C GLY A 203 -3.93 -8.20 -8.04
N ILE A 204 -4.28 -8.37 -6.77
CA ILE A 204 -5.32 -7.63 -6.07
C ILE A 204 -4.74 -6.93 -4.85
N TYR A 205 -5.05 -5.67 -4.69
CA TYR A 205 -4.85 -4.90 -3.48
C TYR A 205 -6.19 -4.84 -2.72
N LEU A 206 -6.24 -5.50 -1.57
CA LEU A 206 -7.42 -5.57 -0.71
C LEU A 206 -7.35 -4.46 0.33
N ASP A 207 -8.22 -3.46 0.21
CA ASP A 207 -8.25 -2.34 1.14
C ASP A 207 -9.06 -2.64 2.39
N ALA A 208 -8.66 -2.03 3.52
CA ALA A 208 -9.22 -2.24 4.86
C ALA A 208 -9.25 -3.74 5.28
N TRP A 209 -8.48 -4.61 4.60
CA TRP A 209 -8.49 -6.06 4.77
C TRP A 209 -7.65 -6.48 5.97
N GLY A 210 -8.10 -6.05 7.17
CA GLY A 210 -7.48 -6.34 8.46
C GLY A 210 -8.39 -7.15 9.37
N ASP A 211 -7.79 -8.01 10.20
CA ASP A 211 -8.54 -8.68 11.28
C ASP A 211 -8.73 -7.77 12.51
N THR A 212 -8.11 -6.59 12.51
CA THR A 212 -8.32 -5.54 13.49
C THR A 212 -8.67 -4.25 12.76
N LEU A 213 -9.90 -3.75 12.97
CA LEU A 213 -10.40 -2.52 12.41
C LEU A 213 -10.33 -1.42 13.48
N TRP A 214 -9.79 -0.25 13.11
CA TRP A 214 -9.41 0.80 14.06
C TRP A 214 -10.48 1.87 14.28
N THR A 215 -11.37 2.03 13.31
CA THR A 215 -12.28 3.16 13.20
C THR A 215 -13.74 2.79 13.36
N VAL A 216 -14.05 1.54 13.70
CA VAL A 216 -15.43 1.05 13.89
C VAL A 216 -16.14 1.88 14.97
N ASP A 217 -17.28 2.47 14.57
CA ASP A 217 -18.05 3.42 15.38
C ASP A 217 -18.86 2.75 16.51
N GLN A 218 -19.08 1.43 16.43
CA GLN A 218 -19.80 0.65 17.43
C GLN A 218 -18.80 -0.21 18.23
N SER A 219 -19.02 -0.34 19.54
CA SER A 219 -18.20 -1.20 20.41
C SER A 219 -18.60 -2.66 20.40
N GLN A 220 -19.76 -2.96 19.85
CA GLN A 220 -20.35 -4.29 19.69
C GLN A 220 -21.39 -4.30 18.57
N TRP A 221 -21.62 -5.43 17.92
CA TRP A 221 -22.64 -5.58 16.89
C TRP A 221 -23.01 -7.05 16.65
N ASP A 222 -24.15 -7.30 15.98
CA ASP A 222 -24.67 -8.63 15.75
C ASP A 222 -24.03 -9.28 14.51
N ILE A 223 -23.01 -10.07 14.72
CA ILE A 223 -22.29 -10.80 13.64
C ILE A 223 -23.04 -12.02 13.11
N THR A 224 -24.06 -12.47 13.83
CA THR A 224 -24.79 -13.73 13.55
C THR A 224 -26.20 -13.51 13.00
N GLY A 225 -26.73 -12.31 13.10
CA GLY A 225 -28.12 -11.98 12.74
C GLY A 225 -29.14 -12.57 13.71
N THR A 226 -28.75 -12.90 14.94
CA THR A 226 -29.62 -13.54 15.95
C THR A 226 -30.25 -12.54 16.93
N GLY A 227 -29.99 -11.25 16.76
CA GLY A 227 -30.48 -10.20 17.66
C GLY A 227 -29.64 -10.04 18.93
N HIS A 228 -28.39 -10.51 18.91
CA HIS A 228 -27.45 -10.38 20.04
C HIS A 228 -26.13 -9.76 19.60
N ASP A 229 -25.78 -8.64 20.21
CA ASP A 229 -24.52 -7.97 19.95
C ASP A 229 -23.33 -8.72 20.58
N VAL A 230 -22.25 -8.82 19.82
CA VAL A 230 -20.97 -9.40 20.22
C VAL A 230 -19.97 -8.27 20.39
N PRO A 231 -19.24 -8.17 21.52
CA PRO A 231 -18.22 -7.15 21.74
C PRO A 231 -17.07 -7.24 20.71
N ASN A 232 -16.56 -6.11 20.26
CA ASN A 232 -15.45 -6.03 19.28
C ASN A 232 -14.23 -6.88 19.67
N ALA A 233 -13.91 -6.98 20.96
CA ALA A 233 -12.81 -7.81 21.45
C ALA A 233 -12.97 -9.31 21.18
N LYS A 234 -14.18 -9.76 20.86
CA LYS A 234 -14.47 -11.16 20.47
C LYS A 234 -14.67 -11.34 18.95
N ILE A 235 -14.71 -10.25 18.21
CA ILE A 235 -14.90 -10.26 16.75
C ILE A 235 -13.55 -10.12 16.04
N TYR A 236 -12.71 -9.20 16.53
CA TYR A 236 -11.45 -8.79 15.91
C TYR A 236 -10.24 -9.48 16.54
N GLY A 237 -9.16 -9.56 15.78
CA GLY A 237 -7.88 -10.14 16.18
C GLY A 237 -7.70 -11.60 15.75
N PRO A 238 -6.47 -12.13 15.91
CA PRO A 238 -6.08 -13.46 15.45
C PRO A 238 -7.01 -14.56 15.98
N GLY A 239 -7.48 -15.44 15.09
CA GLY A 239 -8.34 -16.57 15.42
C GLY A 239 -9.81 -16.22 15.74
N ASN A 240 -10.18 -14.94 15.75
CA ASN A 240 -11.54 -14.48 15.97
C ASN A 240 -12.40 -14.55 14.68
N PRO A 241 -13.72 -14.38 14.75
CA PRO A 241 -14.63 -14.55 13.62
C PRO A 241 -14.25 -13.76 12.36
N LEU A 242 -13.73 -12.53 12.49
CA LEU A 242 -13.30 -11.75 11.34
C LEU A 242 -12.05 -12.36 10.68
N ASP A 243 -11.01 -12.70 11.46
CA ASP A 243 -9.81 -13.37 10.92
C ASP A 243 -10.16 -14.66 10.17
N ARG A 244 -11.03 -15.50 10.75
CA ARG A 244 -11.45 -16.75 10.09
C ARG A 244 -12.23 -16.51 8.79
N GLY A 245 -13.08 -15.48 8.78
CA GLY A 245 -13.83 -15.08 7.58
C GLY A 245 -12.89 -14.60 6.48
N LEU A 246 -12.01 -13.64 6.78
CA LEU A 246 -11.01 -13.14 5.83
C LEU A 246 -10.12 -14.27 5.29
N THR A 247 -9.66 -15.16 6.18
CA THR A 247 -8.86 -16.34 5.80
C THR A 247 -9.60 -17.26 4.83
N SER A 248 -10.91 -17.44 5.01
CA SER A 248 -11.75 -18.22 4.08
C SER A 248 -11.81 -17.56 2.69
N GLY A 249 -12.00 -16.24 2.64
CA GLY A 249 -11.98 -15.47 1.38
C GLY A 249 -10.62 -15.56 0.68
N GLU A 250 -9.53 -15.41 1.41
CA GLU A 250 -8.16 -15.53 0.90
C GLU A 250 -7.88 -16.92 0.31
N ARG A 251 -8.33 -17.99 0.98
CA ARG A 251 -8.21 -19.36 0.46
C ARG A 251 -8.96 -19.54 -0.87
N THR A 252 -10.18 -19.00 -0.95
CA THR A 252 -10.97 -19.04 -2.18
C THR A 252 -10.27 -18.28 -3.30
N MET A 253 -9.82 -17.04 -3.04
CA MET A 253 -9.09 -16.26 -4.03
C MET A 253 -7.80 -16.96 -4.45
N ARG A 254 -6.99 -17.45 -3.53
CA ARG A 254 -5.74 -18.15 -3.84
C ARG A 254 -5.96 -19.43 -4.64
N SER A 255 -6.99 -20.20 -4.34
CA SER A 255 -7.29 -21.45 -5.06
C SER A 255 -7.67 -21.21 -6.52
N ARG A 256 -8.33 -20.09 -6.82
CA ARG A 256 -8.79 -19.73 -8.18
C ARG A 256 -7.82 -18.85 -8.94
N MET A 257 -6.95 -18.15 -8.23
CA MET A 257 -5.95 -17.24 -8.78
C MET A 257 -4.57 -17.59 -8.17
N PRO A 258 -4.01 -18.79 -8.46
CA PRO A 258 -2.82 -19.29 -7.78
C PRO A 258 -1.59 -18.40 -7.98
N ASP A 259 -1.50 -17.72 -9.09
CA ASP A 259 -0.36 -16.86 -9.47
C ASP A 259 -0.59 -15.37 -9.19
N ALA A 260 -1.80 -14.97 -8.78
CA ALA A 260 -2.10 -13.58 -8.47
C ALA A 260 -1.32 -13.10 -7.23
N ILE A 261 -0.83 -11.87 -7.28
CA ILE A 261 -0.29 -11.16 -6.12
C ILE A 261 -1.48 -10.71 -5.27
N LEU A 262 -1.54 -11.14 -4.01
CA LEU A 262 -2.57 -10.72 -3.06
C LEU A 262 -1.93 -9.91 -1.94
N VAL A 263 -2.27 -8.63 -1.83
CA VAL A 263 -1.73 -7.70 -0.84
C VAL A 263 -2.88 -7.12 -0.02
N ALA A 264 -2.73 -7.11 1.30
CA ALA A 264 -3.74 -6.57 2.21
C ALA A 264 -3.29 -5.25 2.83
N ASN A 265 -4.16 -4.24 2.79
CA ASN A 265 -4.06 -3.03 3.59
C ASN A 265 -4.86 -3.20 4.87
N GLY A 266 -4.17 -3.12 6.01
CA GLY A 266 -4.74 -3.29 7.33
C GLY A 266 -3.86 -4.13 8.26
N THR A 267 -4.18 -4.14 9.54
CA THR A 267 -3.53 -5.04 10.50
C THR A 267 -4.06 -6.44 10.28
N ARG A 268 -3.26 -7.30 9.67
CA ARG A 268 -3.66 -8.63 9.22
C ARG A 268 -2.74 -9.71 9.75
N THR A 269 -3.31 -10.72 10.39
CA THR A 269 -2.61 -11.96 10.72
C THR A 269 -2.30 -12.73 9.43
N LEU A 270 -1.03 -12.90 9.12
CA LEU A 270 -0.61 -13.62 7.92
C LEU A 270 -0.72 -15.12 8.12
N HIS A 271 -1.56 -15.76 7.30
CA HIS A 271 -1.65 -17.22 7.19
C HIS A 271 -0.82 -17.71 6.02
N ALA A 272 -0.17 -18.86 6.24
CA ALA A 272 0.81 -19.40 5.30
C ALA A 272 0.24 -19.58 3.88
N GLY A 273 0.90 -18.94 2.90
CA GLY A 273 0.64 -19.12 1.47
C GLY A 273 -0.63 -18.48 0.93
N LEU A 274 -1.31 -17.62 1.71
CA LEU A 274 -2.54 -16.95 1.28
C LEU A 274 -2.28 -15.58 0.70
N LEU A 275 -1.66 -14.68 1.47
CA LEU A 275 -1.27 -13.35 1.01
C LEU A 275 0.21 -13.32 0.62
N ASP A 276 0.56 -12.48 -0.35
CA ASP A 276 1.94 -12.23 -0.76
C ASP A 276 2.55 -11.04 -0.03
N GLY A 277 1.75 -10.23 0.67
CA GLY A 277 2.27 -9.11 1.42
C GLY A 277 1.24 -8.23 2.10
N LEU A 278 1.78 -7.19 2.76
CA LEU A 278 1.02 -6.19 3.51
C LEU A 278 1.35 -4.78 3.02
N VAL A 279 0.40 -3.89 3.24
CA VAL A 279 0.57 -2.45 3.08
C VAL A 279 0.88 -1.83 4.44
N TRP A 280 1.86 -0.96 4.44
CA TRP A 280 2.27 -0.13 5.58
C TRP A 280 1.89 1.31 5.27
N GLU A 281 0.64 1.65 5.53
CA GLU A 281 0.13 3.00 5.29
C GLU A 281 0.65 3.98 6.35
N SER A 282 0.95 5.21 5.94
CA SER A 282 1.60 6.20 6.80
C SER A 282 2.93 5.74 7.38
N PHE A 283 3.66 4.91 6.62
CA PHE A 283 4.91 4.30 7.03
C PHE A 283 5.95 5.35 7.43
N ALA A 284 6.58 5.14 8.57
CA ALA A 284 7.61 6.00 9.12
C ALA A 284 7.18 7.48 9.32
N ASP A 285 5.86 7.76 9.37
CA ASP A 285 5.33 9.11 9.62
C ASP A 285 5.27 9.40 11.13
N PRO A 286 6.12 10.27 11.67
CA PRO A 286 6.17 10.56 13.10
C PRO A 286 4.92 11.27 13.64
N LEU A 287 4.07 11.80 12.76
CA LEU A 287 2.79 12.40 13.16
C LEU A 287 1.69 11.36 13.40
N VAL A 288 1.82 10.20 12.77
CA VAL A 288 0.88 9.09 12.90
C VAL A 288 1.39 8.05 13.87
N HIS A 289 2.64 7.68 13.74
CA HIS A 289 3.33 6.71 14.57
C HIS A 289 4.27 7.44 15.53
N ARG A 290 4.02 7.29 16.82
CA ARG A 290 4.81 7.99 17.85
C ARG A 290 6.26 7.51 17.93
N ASP A 291 6.52 6.31 17.43
CA ASP A 291 7.84 5.68 17.46
C ASP A 291 8.20 5.10 16.09
N PRO A 292 8.90 5.88 15.22
CA PRO A 292 9.38 5.39 13.93
C PRO A 292 10.31 4.17 14.04
N VAL A 293 10.98 3.98 15.17
CA VAL A 293 11.81 2.80 15.44
C VAL A 293 10.95 1.54 15.52
N PHE A 294 9.78 1.64 16.15
CA PHE A 294 8.86 0.52 16.29
C PHE A 294 8.34 0.07 14.92
N ASP A 295 7.92 1.01 14.08
CA ASP A 295 7.43 0.73 12.74
C ASP A 295 8.51 0.10 11.86
N LEU A 296 9.72 0.66 11.85
CA LEU A 296 10.83 0.10 11.09
C LEU A 296 11.18 -1.31 11.55
N ARG A 297 11.21 -1.57 12.86
CA ARG A 297 11.45 -2.91 13.41
C ARG A 297 10.37 -3.89 12.99
N GLY A 298 9.09 -3.51 13.09
CA GLY A 298 7.96 -4.31 12.64
C GLY A 298 8.06 -4.67 11.16
N TYR A 299 8.34 -3.69 10.33
CA TYR A 299 8.50 -3.83 8.89
C TYR A 299 9.65 -4.78 8.52
N VAL A 300 10.83 -4.62 9.10
CA VAL A 300 12.00 -5.47 8.83
C VAL A 300 11.74 -6.91 9.28
N THR A 301 11.17 -7.09 10.47
CA THR A 301 10.85 -8.42 11.01
C THR A 301 9.78 -9.13 10.16
N ALA A 302 8.73 -8.42 9.75
CA ALA A 302 7.69 -8.99 8.90
C ALA A 302 8.22 -9.33 7.51
N GLY A 303 9.08 -8.49 6.92
CA GLY A 303 9.73 -8.75 5.65
C GLY A 303 10.60 -9.99 5.68
N ALA A 304 11.47 -10.12 6.68
CA ALA A 304 12.31 -11.30 6.88
C ALA A 304 11.48 -12.59 7.07
N ALA A 305 10.33 -12.50 7.77
CA ALA A 305 9.43 -13.64 7.94
C ALA A 305 8.68 -14.03 6.65
N ALA A 306 8.36 -13.06 5.79
CA ALA A 306 7.66 -13.28 4.54
C ALA A 306 8.57 -13.84 3.44
N ALA A 307 9.89 -13.63 3.52
CA ALA A 307 10.88 -14.01 2.51
C ALA A 307 10.90 -15.49 2.15
N HIS A 308 10.43 -16.36 3.05
CA HIS A 308 10.37 -17.81 2.81
C HIS A 308 9.25 -18.24 1.83
N ARG A 309 8.47 -17.34 1.23
CA ARG A 309 7.23 -17.73 0.57
C ARG A 309 7.07 -17.35 -0.90
N ARG A 310 7.77 -16.48 -1.45
CA ARG A 310 7.81 -15.85 -2.80
C ARG A 310 8.41 -14.47 -2.57
N PRO A 311 8.88 -13.74 -3.59
CA PRO A 311 9.24 -12.35 -3.34
C PRO A 311 8.00 -11.63 -2.79
N GLY A 312 7.97 -11.42 -1.48
CA GLY A 312 6.88 -10.76 -0.78
C GLY A 312 6.70 -9.34 -1.33
N VAL A 313 5.46 -8.85 -1.35
CA VAL A 313 5.14 -7.48 -1.77
C VAL A 313 4.81 -6.67 -0.52
N SER A 314 5.83 -6.14 0.15
CA SER A 314 5.61 -5.10 1.16
C SER A 314 5.48 -3.76 0.46
N LEU A 315 4.32 -3.10 0.62
CA LEU A 315 4.07 -1.79 0.05
C LEU A 315 4.06 -0.75 1.17
N THR A 316 5.00 0.20 1.12
CA THR A 316 5.06 1.30 2.10
C THR A 316 4.49 2.56 1.47
N ILE A 317 3.46 3.14 2.08
CA ILE A 317 2.84 4.38 1.63
C ILE A 317 3.25 5.49 2.60
N SER A 318 3.90 6.53 2.09
CA SER A 318 4.28 7.71 2.86
C SER A 318 3.61 8.96 2.29
N SER A 319 2.97 9.75 3.15
CA SER A 319 2.27 10.96 2.73
C SER A 319 3.15 12.18 2.80
N ARG A 320 3.04 13.04 1.79
CA ARG A 320 3.60 14.38 1.85
C ARG A 320 2.93 15.18 2.97
N ARG A 321 3.72 15.67 3.91
CA ARG A 321 3.27 16.44 5.08
C ARG A 321 3.79 17.86 5.10
N ALA A 322 4.42 18.27 4.01
CA ALA A 322 5.04 19.58 3.86
C ALA A 322 4.70 20.17 2.49
N PRO A 323 4.84 21.48 2.29
CA PRO A 323 4.66 22.08 0.97
C PRO A 323 5.53 21.41 -0.08
N ALA A 324 4.95 21.09 -1.24
CA ALA A 324 5.64 20.44 -2.35
C ALA A 324 6.95 21.15 -2.71
N GLY A 325 8.03 20.38 -2.83
CA GLY A 325 9.35 20.88 -3.19
C GLY A 325 10.07 21.65 -2.08
N SER A 326 9.55 21.65 -0.84
CA SER A 326 10.27 22.21 0.30
C SER A 326 11.35 21.24 0.79
N ALA A 327 12.35 21.78 1.53
CA ALA A 327 13.38 20.95 2.14
C ALA A 327 12.80 19.87 3.09
N ASP A 328 11.69 20.19 3.78
CA ASP A 328 11.02 19.21 4.65
C ASP A 328 10.27 18.13 3.84
N ASP A 329 9.70 18.46 2.69
CA ASP A 329 9.11 17.49 1.75
C ASP A 329 10.19 16.49 1.29
N TYR A 330 11.32 16.97 0.79
CA TYR A 330 12.44 16.12 0.36
C TYR A 330 13.03 15.29 1.50
N ARG A 331 13.21 15.88 2.68
CA ARG A 331 13.68 15.17 3.87
C ARG A 331 12.77 14.00 4.23
N ARG A 332 11.46 14.21 4.26
CA ARG A 332 10.47 13.16 4.57
C ARG A 332 10.44 12.08 3.50
N ALA A 333 10.55 12.46 2.23
CA ALA A 333 10.64 11.50 1.12
C ALA A 333 11.88 10.61 1.25
N ARG A 334 13.06 11.20 1.50
CA ARG A 334 14.30 10.43 1.73
C ARG A 334 14.19 9.53 2.95
N PHE A 335 13.61 10.03 4.04
CA PHE A 335 13.40 9.25 5.26
C PHE A 335 12.56 7.99 4.98
N ALA A 336 11.40 8.17 4.35
CA ALA A 336 10.49 7.07 4.05
C ALA A 336 11.09 6.07 3.05
N LEU A 337 11.75 6.55 1.99
CA LEU A 337 12.45 5.66 1.05
C LEU A 337 13.58 4.90 1.72
N ALA A 338 14.45 5.60 2.46
CA ALA A 338 15.57 4.93 3.13
C ALA A 338 15.09 3.89 4.15
N ALA A 339 14.00 4.18 4.89
CA ALA A 339 13.36 3.22 5.78
C ALA A 339 12.79 2.01 5.00
N THR A 340 12.16 2.24 3.85
CA THR A 340 11.67 1.16 2.97
C THR A 340 12.80 0.28 2.46
N LEU A 341 13.94 0.88 2.14
CA LEU A 341 15.13 0.17 1.66
C LEU A 341 15.79 -0.73 2.72
N MET A 342 15.42 -0.61 4.00
CA MET A 342 15.90 -1.54 5.03
C MET A 342 15.33 -2.95 4.86
N GLN A 343 14.35 -3.14 3.97
CA GLN A 343 13.80 -4.43 3.54
C GLN A 343 13.42 -4.36 2.04
N ASN A 344 12.80 -5.42 1.50
CA ASN A 344 12.45 -5.54 0.07
C ASN A 344 11.10 -4.88 -0.27
N GLY A 345 10.84 -3.68 0.25
CA GLY A 345 9.57 -2.99 0.05
C GLY A 345 9.52 -2.14 -1.22
N PHE A 346 8.28 -1.92 -1.68
CA PHE A 346 7.94 -0.95 -2.71
C PHE A 346 7.55 0.37 -2.05
N TRP A 347 8.30 1.42 -2.29
CA TRP A 347 7.98 2.74 -1.77
C TRP A 347 6.98 3.48 -2.65
N ALA A 348 5.83 3.85 -2.08
CA ALA A 348 4.76 4.61 -2.72
C ALA A 348 4.62 6.00 -2.05
N PRO A 349 5.30 7.03 -2.53
CA PRO A 349 5.04 8.38 -2.06
C PRO A 349 3.65 8.84 -2.52
N MET A 350 2.89 9.42 -1.60
CA MET A 350 1.58 10.00 -1.83
C MET A 350 1.68 11.53 -1.70
N GLY A 351 1.07 12.25 -2.64
CA GLY A 351 0.92 13.70 -2.60
C GLY A 351 -0.09 14.16 -1.54
N ASP A 352 -0.91 15.14 -1.88
CA ASP A 352 -2.00 15.57 -1.01
C ASP A 352 -3.16 14.57 -0.98
N ASP A 353 -3.24 13.74 -2.02
CA ASP A 353 -4.19 12.63 -2.16
C ASP A 353 -3.61 11.51 -3.06
N TYR A 354 -4.37 10.44 -3.25
CA TYR A 354 -4.03 9.32 -4.13
C TYR A 354 -4.20 9.63 -5.64
N GLY A 355 -4.44 10.88 -6.02
CA GLY A 355 -4.60 11.30 -7.42
C GLY A 355 -3.34 11.90 -8.05
N GLN A 356 -2.21 11.91 -7.35
CA GLN A 356 -0.98 12.57 -7.79
C GLN A 356 0.22 11.62 -7.76
N PRO A 357 0.65 11.10 -8.93
CA PRO A 357 1.92 10.38 -9.00
C PRO A 357 3.08 11.29 -8.66
N MET A 358 3.91 10.89 -7.69
CA MET A 358 5.03 11.68 -7.18
C MET A 358 6.35 11.26 -7.82
N TYR A 359 7.31 12.19 -7.88
CA TYR A 359 8.68 11.91 -8.30
C TYR A 359 9.67 12.59 -7.36
N TYR A 360 10.70 11.84 -6.98
CA TYR A 360 11.89 12.31 -6.25
C TYR A 360 13.14 11.70 -6.90
N ASP A 361 14.27 12.41 -6.86
CA ASP A 361 15.53 11.98 -7.47
C ASP A 361 15.94 10.56 -7.05
N GLU A 362 15.67 10.20 -5.82
CA GLU A 362 16.00 8.91 -5.22
C GLU A 362 15.26 7.72 -5.84
N MET A 363 14.18 7.96 -6.59
CA MET A 363 13.39 6.88 -7.21
C MET A 363 14.11 6.20 -8.37
N ASP A 364 14.88 6.99 -9.12
CA ASP A 364 15.63 6.50 -10.29
C ASP A 364 17.09 6.95 -10.30
N GLY A 365 17.59 7.45 -9.17
CA GLY A 365 18.97 7.95 -9.03
C GLY A 365 19.23 9.22 -9.82
N ALA A 366 18.21 10.08 -9.98
CA ALA A 366 18.29 11.30 -10.78
C ALA A 366 18.59 11.02 -12.27
N GLY A 367 17.93 10.01 -12.83
CA GLY A 367 18.08 9.64 -14.23
C GLY A 367 19.06 8.51 -14.51
N LEU A 368 19.64 7.88 -13.48
CA LEU A 368 20.45 6.65 -13.67
C LEU A 368 19.59 5.46 -14.09
N GLY A 369 18.29 5.50 -13.79
CA GLY A 369 17.32 4.48 -14.13
C GLY A 369 16.82 3.67 -12.94
N ARG A 370 15.72 2.97 -13.14
CA ARG A 370 15.13 2.12 -12.10
C ARG A 370 16.11 1.04 -11.64
N GLY A 371 16.13 0.79 -10.33
CA GLY A 371 16.98 -0.23 -9.75
C GLY A 371 18.48 0.12 -9.76
N TYR A 372 18.82 1.39 -9.83
CA TYR A 372 20.20 1.88 -9.97
C TYR A 372 21.16 1.46 -8.84
N LEU A 373 20.65 1.05 -7.69
CA LEU A 373 21.47 0.52 -6.60
C LEU A 373 21.90 -0.95 -6.86
N GLY A 374 21.29 -1.63 -7.83
CA GLY A 374 21.55 -3.04 -8.07
C GLY A 374 20.88 -3.94 -7.03
N HIS A 375 21.41 -5.16 -6.85
CA HIS A 375 20.92 -6.10 -5.86
C HIS A 375 21.36 -5.72 -4.45
N ALA A 376 20.55 -6.10 -3.45
CA ALA A 376 20.99 -6.02 -2.07
C ALA A 376 22.06 -7.07 -1.78
N LEU A 377 23.11 -6.69 -1.07
CA LEU A 377 24.19 -7.65 -0.70
C LEU A 377 23.70 -8.68 0.32
N GLU A 378 22.73 -8.29 1.16
CA GLU A 378 21.98 -9.20 2.03
C GLU A 378 20.50 -9.15 1.61
N PRO A 379 19.96 -10.22 0.98
CA PRO A 379 18.61 -10.18 0.41
C PRO A 379 17.51 -9.96 1.44
N ASP A 380 17.63 -10.54 2.63
CA ASP A 380 16.62 -10.50 3.70
C ASP A 380 17.28 -10.22 5.06
N PRO A 381 17.84 -9.00 5.25
CA PRO A 381 18.65 -8.73 6.41
C PRO A 381 17.81 -8.77 7.69
N PRO A 382 18.23 -9.53 8.72
CA PRO A 382 17.62 -9.40 10.03
C PRO A 382 17.97 -8.03 10.64
N LEU A 383 17.16 -7.56 11.58
CA LEU A 383 17.35 -6.26 12.22
C LEU A 383 18.77 -6.08 12.78
N SER A 384 19.37 -7.14 13.36
CA SER A 384 20.72 -7.12 13.90
C SER A 384 21.80 -6.79 12.86
N VAL A 385 21.62 -7.21 11.59
CA VAL A 385 22.59 -6.93 10.52
C VAL A 385 22.53 -5.46 10.12
N ILE A 386 21.35 -4.90 9.90
CA ILE A 386 21.20 -3.49 9.50
C ILE A 386 21.57 -2.51 10.61
N THR A 387 21.48 -2.90 11.90
CA THR A 387 21.91 -2.07 13.03
C THR A 387 23.40 -2.17 13.31
N ALA A 388 24.02 -3.33 13.11
CA ALA A 388 25.45 -3.54 13.36
C ALA A 388 26.36 -2.96 12.26
N ALA A 389 25.78 -2.60 11.10
CA ALA A 389 26.56 -2.15 9.95
C ALA A 389 26.97 -0.67 10.00
N THR A 390 26.55 0.08 11.02
CA THR A 390 26.87 1.51 11.18
C THR A 390 27.75 1.76 12.40
N ASP A 391 28.68 2.69 12.30
CA ASP A 391 29.40 3.26 13.44
C ASP A 391 29.50 4.79 13.31
N ASP A 392 29.81 5.47 14.41
CA ASP A 392 29.95 6.92 14.47
C ASP A 392 31.39 7.38 14.18
N GLY A 393 32.26 6.50 13.68
CA GLY A 393 33.67 6.74 13.44
C GLY A 393 34.57 6.49 14.66
N THR A 394 34.00 6.11 15.80
CA THR A 394 34.75 5.75 17.01
C THR A 394 34.90 4.23 17.18
N GLY A 395 34.32 3.45 16.27
CA GLY A 395 34.24 1.99 16.35
C GLY A 395 32.98 1.49 17.06
N SER A 396 32.08 2.38 17.43
CA SER A 396 30.77 2.06 18.02
C SER A 396 29.65 2.25 16.98
N PRO A 397 28.55 1.46 17.06
CA PRO A 397 27.40 1.68 16.19
C PRO A 397 26.79 3.06 16.44
N ALA A 398 26.51 3.82 15.37
CA ALA A 398 25.80 5.08 15.45
C ALA A 398 24.36 4.83 15.96
N PRO A 399 23.96 5.46 17.08
CA PRO A 399 22.64 5.21 17.66
C PRO A 399 21.53 5.60 16.66
N TYR A 400 20.50 4.74 16.59
CA TYR A 400 19.32 4.97 15.74
C TYR A 400 19.56 5.07 14.23
N VAL A 401 20.77 4.77 13.72
CA VAL A 401 21.04 4.69 12.30
C VAL A 401 21.03 3.24 11.85
N TYR A 402 20.27 3.00 10.80
CA TYR A 402 20.20 1.72 10.11
C TYR A 402 20.83 1.83 8.73
N ARG A 403 21.50 0.77 8.28
CA ARG A 403 22.22 0.71 7.02
C ARG A 403 21.89 -0.54 6.26
N ARG A 404 21.72 -0.42 4.95
CA ARG A 404 21.69 -1.55 4.03
C ARG A 404 22.62 -1.29 2.85
N ASP A 405 23.37 -2.33 2.48
CA ASP A 405 24.35 -2.28 1.40
C ASP A 405 23.79 -2.94 0.14
N PHE A 406 24.12 -2.34 -1.01
CA PHE A 406 23.74 -2.76 -2.35
C PHE A 406 24.97 -2.84 -3.25
N GLU A 407 24.87 -3.50 -4.42
CA GLU A 407 25.96 -3.60 -5.37
C GLU A 407 26.58 -2.26 -5.75
N HIS A 408 25.74 -1.24 -5.94
CA HIS A 408 26.16 0.07 -6.45
C HIS A 408 26.03 1.20 -5.42
N GLY A 409 25.73 0.91 -4.17
CA GLY A 409 25.59 1.94 -3.16
C GLY A 409 25.12 1.45 -1.80
N ILE A 410 24.69 2.41 -1.00
CA ILE A 410 24.13 2.18 0.35
C ILE A 410 22.92 3.04 0.60
N ALA A 411 22.03 2.57 1.45
CA ALA A 411 21.00 3.39 2.08
C ALA A 411 21.26 3.51 3.58
N LEU A 412 21.08 4.70 4.12
CA LEU A 412 21.18 4.98 5.56
C LEU A 412 19.92 5.72 6.00
N VAL A 413 19.38 5.37 7.16
CA VAL A 413 18.22 6.04 7.76
C VAL A 413 18.46 6.31 9.23
N ASN A 414 18.29 7.58 9.64
CA ASN A 414 18.32 7.99 11.03
C ASN A 414 16.90 8.12 11.57
N VAL A 415 16.45 7.17 12.37
CA VAL A 415 15.12 7.19 13.02
C VAL A 415 15.09 7.97 14.34
N GLY A 416 16.25 8.47 14.77
CA GLY A 416 16.40 9.23 16.02
C GLY A 416 15.94 10.68 15.92
N HIS A 417 15.97 11.37 17.06
CA HIS A 417 15.56 12.78 17.16
C HIS A 417 16.75 13.76 17.14
N THR A 418 17.96 13.27 16.93
CA THR A 418 19.18 14.07 16.80
C THR A 418 19.93 13.69 15.52
N ALA A 419 20.71 14.65 14.99
CA ALA A 419 21.58 14.34 13.87
C ALA A 419 22.65 13.31 14.28
N GLN A 420 23.00 12.42 13.36
CA GLN A 420 24.00 11.39 13.55
C GLN A 420 25.13 11.55 12.50
N HIS A 421 26.37 11.32 12.93
CA HIS A 421 27.54 11.31 12.07
C HIS A 421 27.93 9.85 11.79
N VAL A 422 28.09 9.47 10.54
CA VAL A 422 28.39 8.11 10.15
C VAL A 422 29.65 8.05 9.30
N ALA A 423 30.68 7.40 9.79
CA ALA A 423 31.89 7.11 9.03
C ALA A 423 31.61 5.98 8.03
N LEU A 424 31.95 6.18 6.77
CA LEU A 424 31.55 5.27 5.68
C LEU A 424 32.60 4.23 5.32
N ARG A 425 33.80 4.24 5.96
CA ARG A 425 34.93 3.34 5.75
C ARG A 425 35.48 3.31 4.31
N ARG A 426 34.80 3.90 3.35
CA ARG A 426 35.22 4.14 1.96
C ARG A 426 34.47 5.35 1.41
N THR A 427 34.97 5.93 0.35
CA THR A 427 34.34 7.06 -0.30
C THR A 427 33.09 6.62 -1.05
N TYR A 428 31.97 7.28 -0.80
CA TYR A 428 30.72 7.23 -1.56
C TYR A 428 30.44 8.59 -2.20
N ARG A 429 29.37 8.65 -2.98
CA ARG A 429 28.97 9.89 -3.66
C ARG A 429 27.48 10.11 -3.48
N HIS A 430 27.09 11.33 -3.15
CA HIS A 430 25.67 11.74 -3.22
C HIS A 430 25.14 11.60 -4.64
N LEU A 431 23.82 11.43 -4.79
CA LEU A 431 23.16 11.54 -6.09
C LEU A 431 23.45 12.90 -6.69
N SER A 432 23.43 13.01 -8.02
CA SER A 432 23.53 14.31 -8.73
C SER A 432 22.13 14.70 -9.21
N GLY A 433 21.29 15.14 -8.27
CA GLY A 433 19.88 15.35 -8.48
C GLY A 433 19.50 16.76 -8.95
N ILE A 434 18.22 16.89 -9.27
CA ILE A 434 17.63 18.17 -9.71
C ILE A 434 16.59 18.69 -8.72
N THR A 435 15.99 17.80 -7.89
CA THR A 435 14.92 18.18 -6.95
C THR A 435 15.47 18.71 -5.63
N ASP A 436 16.35 17.99 -4.95
CA ASP A 436 17.00 18.43 -3.70
C ASP A 436 18.52 18.59 -3.89
N ARG A 437 18.94 19.67 -4.50
CA ARG A 437 20.34 19.94 -4.78
C ARG A 437 21.21 20.21 -3.56
N LEU A 438 20.64 20.42 -2.39
CA LEU A 438 21.41 20.59 -1.15
C LEU A 438 21.97 19.25 -0.67
N VAL A 439 21.20 18.17 -0.81
CA VAL A 439 21.60 16.82 -0.45
C VAL A 439 22.12 16.06 -1.68
N ASN A 440 21.36 16.07 -2.77
CA ASN A 440 21.69 15.37 -4.02
C ASN A 440 22.62 16.23 -4.91
N ASN A 441 23.79 16.56 -4.38
CA ASN A 441 24.74 17.53 -4.97
C ASN A 441 25.91 16.88 -5.71
N GLY A 442 25.95 15.54 -5.80
CA GLY A 442 27.00 14.79 -6.49
C GLY A 442 28.35 14.74 -5.79
N THR A 443 28.48 15.27 -4.57
CA THR A 443 29.78 15.32 -3.86
C THR A 443 30.20 13.96 -3.34
N ALA A 444 31.51 13.72 -3.30
CA ALA A 444 32.11 12.54 -2.68
C ALA A 444 32.24 12.76 -1.17
N VAL A 445 31.94 11.72 -0.39
CA VAL A 445 31.97 11.73 1.08
C VAL A 445 32.49 10.41 1.65
N ASP A 446 33.21 10.50 2.75
CA ASP A 446 33.67 9.38 3.59
C ASP A 446 33.11 9.48 5.02
N LEU A 447 32.50 10.61 5.32
CA LEU A 447 31.71 10.90 6.51
C LEU A 447 30.41 11.58 6.11
N VAL A 448 29.27 11.12 6.60
CA VAL A 448 27.98 11.76 6.33
C VAL A 448 27.26 12.13 7.62
N THR A 449 26.67 13.32 7.64
CA THR A 449 25.77 13.74 8.70
C THR A 449 24.34 13.56 8.26
N ILE A 450 23.58 12.72 8.99
CA ILE A 450 22.18 12.45 8.71
C ILE A 450 21.33 13.17 9.75
N PRO A 451 20.55 14.20 9.37
CA PRO A 451 19.64 14.89 10.30
C PRO A 451 18.68 13.94 11.01
N ALA A 452 18.03 14.42 12.06
CA ALA A 452 16.96 13.70 12.74
C ALA A 452 15.84 13.33 11.77
N GLN A 453 15.38 12.09 11.80
CA GLN A 453 14.31 11.59 10.93
C GLN A 453 14.54 11.95 9.44
N ASP A 454 15.72 11.62 8.96
CA ASP A 454 16.13 11.77 7.56
C ASP A 454 16.80 10.48 7.07
N GLY A 455 16.97 10.39 5.77
CA GLY A 455 17.67 9.31 5.11
C GLY A 455 18.60 9.82 4.01
N VAL A 456 19.51 8.97 3.58
CA VAL A 456 20.37 9.26 2.44
C VAL A 456 20.66 7.98 1.66
N VAL A 457 20.66 8.12 0.35
CA VAL A 457 21.15 7.11 -0.58
C VAL A 457 22.47 7.61 -1.17
N LEU A 458 23.49 6.78 -1.09
CA LEU A 458 24.83 7.13 -1.57
C LEU A 458 25.30 6.06 -2.59
N LEU A 459 25.84 6.51 -3.69
CA LEU A 459 26.42 5.65 -4.73
C LEU A 459 27.82 5.19 -4.31
N GLY A 460 28.08 3.90 -4.48
CA GLY A 460 29.39 3.32 -4.32
C GLY A 460 30.34 3.74 -5.46
N PRO A 461 31.66 3.54 -5.31
CA PRO A 461 32.56 3.63 -6.44
C PRO A 461 32.10 2.60 -7.50
N PRO A 462 32.27 2.92 -8.80
CA PRO A 462 31.98 1.95 -9.84
C PRO A 462 32.74 0.65 -9.51
N SER A 463 32.05 -0.48 -9.63
CA SER A 463 32.67 -1.81 -9.48
C SER A 463 33.85 -1.82 -10.42
N SER A 464 35.05 -2.10 -9.92
CA SER A 464 36.18 -2.34 -10.79
C SER A 464 35.84 -3.50 -11.72
N PRO A 465 36.05 -3.35 -13.03
CA PRO A 465 35.69 -4.36 -14.02
C PRO A 465 36.38 -5.71 -13.75
#